data_f89253067b203befe278d8bdffa3377c
#
_entry.id   f89253067b203befe278d8bdffa3377c
#
_cell.length_a   1.000
_cell.length_b   1.000
_cell.length_c   1.000
_cell.angle_alpha   90.00
_cell.angle_beta   90.00
_cell.angle_gamma   90.00
#
_symmetry.space_group_name_H-M   'P 1'
#
loop_
_entity.id
_entity.type
_entity.pdbx_description
1 polymer ?
#
loop_
_entity_poly.entity_id
_entity_poly.type
_entity_poly.pdbx_seq_one_letter_code
_entity_poly.pdbx_strand_id
1 'polypeptide(L)'
;MPSGAVRLYNTMTQRVEPLQPAEPGRVRLYVCGLTTYDHAHAGHARTFIAFDVLVRFLRTRGYEVTFVRNVTDVDDKILKRAAERGEAPLALSKRMSEINAAELRAVGCLTPDVEPRVSESIPEIVSLIASLVDKGAAYVAPTDKGNDVYFAVRAFPGYGKLSHRNLDDLQAGARVEIGEVKRDPMDFALWKASEEGGLGWDSPWGRGRPGWHIECSAMSAKALSPHIDLHGGGMDLIFPHHENEIAQSEAAWGEPFSRLWVHSGFLNVDAEKMSKSLGNFVTIQQILERNDGEALRYFLLGAHYRGPVNFDLDKRSDGRVVFPGIDEAERRVEYLYVTREALVAAAEGARPNAEGPANDAKVVRHASQHVLSALDNDLNTSVALSVVSELAKVGNEIAMRVAKLKKDPAAQAVQRGLAAAAVEALDACCRPMGLMQATAQEFFARTRGLRLKLRGLVEADIDARVKARIDARAARDFARGDAIRAELAALGVELQDVPGGGGTTWRVSV
;
A
#
# COMPACT_ATOMS: atom_id res chain seq x y z
N MET A 1 17.42 20.04 12.05
CA MET A 1 17.44 18.60 11.73
C MET A 1 16.66 17.90 12.81
N PRO A 2 15.62 17.08 12.49
CA PRO A 2 14.89 16.36 13.53
C PRO A 2 15.80 15.35 14.21
N SER A 3 15.59 15.15 15.51
CA SER A 3 16.37 14.31 16.41
C SER A 3 16.07 12.82 16.24
N GLY A 4 16.48 12.21 15.17
CA GLY A 4 16.40 10.76 14.94
C GLY A 4 16.85 10.46 13.53
N ALA A 5 17.88 9.64 13.37
CA ALA A 5 18.26 9.15 12.05
C ALA A 5 17.22 8.09 11.60
N VAL A 6 16.59 8.30 10.45
CA VAL A 6 15.75 7.26 9.82
C VAL A 6 16.62 6.04 9.57
N ARG A 7 16.19 4.88 10.03
CA ARG A 7 16.89 3.61 9.89
C ARG A 7 15.96 2.61 9.20
N LEU A 8 16.48 1.90 8.22
CA LEU A 8 15.75 0.90 7.43
C LEU A 8 16.55 -0.39 7.36
N TYR A 9 15.86 -1.51 7.30
CA TYR A 9 16.51 -2.78 7.04
C TYR A 9 16.94 -2.86 5.58
N ASN A 10 18.24 -3.03 5.39
CA ASN A 10 18.84 -3.23 4.08
C ASN A 10 18.95 -4.72 3.78
N THR A 11 18.22 -5.20 2.76
CA THR A 11 18.27 -6.61 2.36
C THR A 11 19.68 -7.03 1.89
N MET A 12 20.43 -6.10 1.30
CA MET A 12 21.80 -6.35 0.83
C MET A 12 22.75 -6.72 1.98
N THR A 13 22.65 -6.03 3.11
CA THR A 13 23.55 -6.23 4.25
C THR A 13 22.92 -7.04 5.38
N GLN A 14 21.60 -7.30 5.29
CA GLN A 14 20.78 -7.95 6.32
C GLN A 14 20.82 -7.21 7.68
N ARG A 15 20.96 -5.89 7.68
CA ARG A 15 21.06 -5.05 8.88
C ARG A 15 20.15 -3.83 8.78
N VAL A 16 19.74 -3.32 9.95
CA VAL A 16 19.07 -2.02 10.04
C VAL A 16 20.12 -0.92 10.01
N GLU A 17 20.11 -0.13 8.96
CA GLU A 17 21.11 0.90 8.67
C GLU A 17 20.49 2.29 8.61
N PRO A 18 21.25 3.35 8.92
CA PRO A 18 20.78 4.71 8.76
C PRO A 18 20.59 5.04 7.25
N LEU A 19 19.51 5.73 6.93
CA LEU A 19 19.30 6.30 5.59
C LEU A 19 20.32 7.42 5.37
N GLN A 20 21.21 7.22 4.39
CA GLN A 20 22.23 8.18 3.97
C GLN A 20 22.09 8.45 2.47
N PRO A 21 21.23 9.40 2.06
CA PRO A 21 21.09 9.74 0.64
C PRO A 21 22.39 10.30 0.07
N ALA A 22 22.59 10.10 -1.23
CA ALA A 22 23.75 10.65 -1.95
C ALA A 22 23.77 12.19 -1.89
N GLU A 23 22.60 12.81 -1.94
CA GLU A 23 22.39 14.24 -1.79
C GLU A 23 21.66 14.51 -0.46
N PRO A 24 22.28 15.23 0.49
CA PRO A 24 21.67 15.47 1.79
C PRO A 24 20.27 16.10 1.68
N GLY A 25 19.28 15.48 2.35
CA GLY A 25 17.90 15.96 2.33
C GLY A 25 17.06 15.52 1.12
N ARG A 26 17.64 14.91 0.09
CA ARG A 26 16.94 14.38 -1.08
C ARG A 26 17.04 12.87 -1.15
N VAL A 27 15.94 12.21 -1.48
CA VAL A 27 15.87 10.75 -1.57
C VAL A 27 15.29 10.35 -2.92
N ARG A 28 16.05 9.57 -3.68
CA ARG A 28 15.64 8.95 -4.94
C ARG A 28 15.17 7.54 -4.65
N LEU A 29 13.86 7.32 -4.74
CA LEU A 29 13.21 6.04 -4.45
C LEU A 29 12.60 5.46 -5.72
N TYR A 30 13.02 4.26 -6.10
CA TYR A 30 12.40 3.46 -7.14
C TYR A 30 11.72 2.23 -6.52
N VAL A 31 10.47 1.98 -6.91
CA VAL A 31 9.72 0.78 -6.50
C VAL A 31 9.23 0.07 -7.74
N CYS A 32 9.54 -1.22 -7.87
CA CYS A 32 9.03 -2.03 -8.97
C CYS A 32 7.52 -2.08 -8.95
N GLY A 33 6.91 -1.74 -10.10
CA GLY A 33 5.48 -1.62 -10.27
C GLY A 33 4.80 -2.91 -10.71
N LEU A 34 3.57 -2.77 -11.21
CA LEU A 34 2.73 -3.89 -11.60
C LEU A 34 2.93 -4.27 -13.07
N THR A 35 2.88 -5.57 -13.35
CA THR A 35 2.59 -6.08 -14.69
C THR A 35 1.08 -6.02 -14.91
N THR A 36 0.64 -5.19 -15.85
CA THR A 36 -0.75 -4.77 -16.01
C THR A 36 -1.57 -5.72 -16.91
N TYR A 37 -1.71 -6.97 -16.50
CA TYR A 37 -2.51 -7.97 -17.22
C TYR A 37 -3.82 -8.34 -16.52
N ASP A 38 -3.98 -7.97 -15.23
CA ASP A 38 -5.14 -8.31 -14.39
C ASP A 38 -5.27 -7.33 -13.23
N HIS A 39 -6.34 -7.46 -12.39
CA HIS A 39 -6.53 -6.69 -11.17
C HIS A 39 -5.37 -6.85 -10.19
N ALA A 40 -5.08 -5.79 -9.43
CA ALA A 40 -4.14 -5.86 -8.33
C ALA A 40 -4.70 -6.74 -7.21
N HIS A 41 -3.83 -7.48 -6.52
CA HIS A 41 -4.23 -8.35 -5.42
C HIS A 41 -3.75 -7.81 -4.05
N ALA A 42 -4.26 -8.40 -2.97
CA ALA A 42 -3.93 -7.99 -1.60
C ALA A 42 -2.41 -7.99 -1.30
N GLY A 43 -1.62 -8.88 -1.93
CA GLY A 43 -0.17 -8.86 -1.84
C GLY A 43 0.46 -7.61 -2.45
N HIS A 44 -0.08 -7.11 -3.58
CA HIS A 44 0.34 -5.82 -4.15
C HIS A 44 -0.03 -4.66 -3.22
N ALA A 45 -1.25 -4.67 -2.64
CA ALA A 45 -1.64 -3.68 -1.63
C ALA A 45 -0.66 -3.67 -0.46
N ARG A 46 -0.22 -4.84 0.01
CA ARG A 46 0.79 -4.98 1.08
C ARG A 46 2.08 -4.24 0.75
N THR A 47 2.61 -4.47 -0.45
CA THR A 47 3.84 -3.84 -0.91
C THR A 47 3.66 -2.32 -1.07
N PHE A 48 2.65 -1.89 -1.81
CA PHE A 48 2.52 -0.47 -2.14
C PHE A 48 2.09 0.39 -0.95
N ILE A 49 1.32 -0.14 0.00
CA ILE A 49 1.01 0.56 1.26
C ILE A 49 2.29 0.72 2.10
N ALA A 50 3.17 -0.27 2.16
CA ALA A 50 4.43 -0.15 2.89
C ALA A 50 5.32 0.98 2.32
N PHE A 51 5.45 1.05 0.98
CA PHE A 51 6.23 2.12 0.34
C PHE A 51 5.53 3.48 0.37
N ASP A 52 4.20 3.51 0.34
CA ASP A 52 3.43 4.74 0.54
C ASP A 52 3.69 5.33 1.94
N VAL A 53 3.71 4.50 2.98
CA VAL A 53 4.08 4.93 4.34
C VAL A 53 5.53 5.42 4.37
N LEU A 54 6.46 4.73 3.73
CA LEU A 54 7.85 5.18 3.64
C LEU A 54 7.95 6.57 3.02
N VAL A 55 7.28 6.82 1.89
CA VAL A 55 7.28 8.12 1.21
C VAL A 55 6.68 9.21 2.10
N ARG A 56 5.48 8.97 2.69
CA ARG A 56 4.81 9.93 3.59
C ARG A 56 5.66 10.24 4.81
N PHE A 57 6.24 9.22 5.41
CA PHE A 57 7.10 9.35 6.58
C PHE A 57 8.37 10.14 6.27
N LEU A 58 9.09 9.82 5.19
CA LEU A 58 10.28 10.57 4.77
C LEU A 58 9.95 12.05 4.50
N ARG A 59 8.84 12.32 3.81
CA ARG A 59 8.35 13.69 3.59
C ARG A 59 8.00 14.39 4.92
N THR A 60 7.41 13.68 5.88
CA THR A 60 7.14 14.21 7.23
C THR A 60 8.44 14.50 7.98
N ARG A 61 9.51 13.75 7.75
CA ARG A 61 10.86 14.00 8.28
C ARG A 61 11.62 15.12 7.55
N GLY A 62 11.01 15.73 6.53
CA GLY A 62 11.57 16.86 5.79
C GLY A 62 12.48 16.48 4.64
N TYR A 63 12.48 15.21 4.20
CA TYR A 63 13.16 14.83 2.97
C TYR A 63 12.33 15.23 1.74
N GLU A 64 13.02 15.75 0.74
CA GLU A 64 12.49 15.85 -0.63
C GLU A 64 12.61 14.47 -1.28
N VAL A 65 11.47 13.79 -1.46
CA VAL A 65 11.44 12.42 -2.00
C VAL A 65 10.94 12.47 -3.43
N THR A 66 11.77 12.01 -4.37
CA THR A 66 11.35 11.68 -5.73
C THR A 66 10.98 10.19 -5.77
N PHE A 67 9.68 9.93 -5.81
CA PHE A 67 9.11 8.58 -5.80
C PHE A 67 8.76 8.15 -7.23
N VAL A 68 9.44 7.11 -7.72
CA VAL A 68 9.20 6.50 -9.03
C VAL A 68 8.66 5.10 -8.85
N ARG A 69 7.60 4.78 -9.60
CA ARG A 69 7.06 3.42 -9.73
C ARG A 69 6.70 3.17 -11.18
N ASN A 70 7.28 2.15 -11.79
CA ASN A 70 7.01 1.85 -13.19
C ASN A 70 5.67 1.15 -13.42
N VAL A 71 5.28 1.12 -14.68
CA VAL A 71 4.21 0.26 -15.22
C VAL A 71 4.84 -0.70 -16.22
N THR A 72 4.81 -1.99 -15.91
CA THR A 72 5.19 -3.03 -16.86
C THR A 72 4.00 -3.32 -17.77
N ASP A 73 4.00 -2.68 -18.95
CA ASP A 73 2.95 -2.77 -19.97
C ASP A 73 3.36 -3.65 -21.18
N VAL A 74 4.53 -4.28 -21.08
CA VAL A 74 5.06 -5.24 -22.05
C VAL A 74 5.56 -6.49 -21.31
N ASP A 75 4.86 -7.61 -21.39
CA ASP A 75 5.22 -8.87 -20.72
C ASP A 75 4.47 -10.05 -21.37
N ASP A 76 5.04 -11.25 -21.28
CA ASP A 76 4.43 -12.48 -21.84
C ASP A 76 3.03 -12.77 -21.26
N LYS A 77 2.80 -12.40 -19.98
CA LYS A 77 1.47 -12.54 -19.33
C LYS A 77 0.44 -11.61 -19.95
N ILE A 78 0.85 -10.42 -20.37
CA ILE A 78 -0.02 -9.45 -21.07
C ILE A 78 -0.37 -9.99 -22.45
N LEU A 79 0.62 -10.48 -23.22
CA LEU A 79 0.41 -11.07 -24.52
C LEU A 79 -0.59 -12.24 -24.46
N LYS A 80 -0.36 -13.16 -23.51
CA LYS A 80 -1.25 -14.31 -23.29
C LYS A 80 -2.66 -13.87 -22.93
N ARG A 81 -2.82 -12.96 -21.98
CA ARG A 81 -4.13 -12.48 -21.51
C ARG A 81 -4.87 -11.70 -22.60
N ALA A 82 -4.16 -10.92 -23.39
CA ALA A 82 -4.73 -10.20 -24.53
C ALA A 82 -5.26 -11.15 -25.61
N ALA A 83 -4.50 -12.19 -25.94
CA ALA A 83 -4.93 -13.23 -26.86
C ALA A 83 -6.18 -13.97 -26.34
N GLU A 84 -6.23 -14.33 -25.05
CA GLU A 84 -7.41 -14.97 -24.42
C GLU A 84 -8.67 -14.09 -24.51
N ARG A 85 -8.49 -12.75 -24.51
CA ARG A 85 -9.61 -11.77 -24.55
C ARG A 85 -9.90 -11.23 -25.94
N GLY A 86 -9.09 -11.56 -26.94
CA GLY A 86 -9.24 -11.05 -28.31
C GLY A 86 -9.00 -9.53 -28.41
N GLU A 87 -8.14 -8.95 -27.57
CA GLU A 87 -7.82 -7.52 -27.55
C GLU A 87 -6.32 -7.26 -27.79
N ALA A 88 -5.97 -6.03 -28.23
CA ALA A 88 -4.56 -5.68 -28.43
C ALA A 88 -3.82 -5.59 -27.07
N PRO A 89 -2.57 -6.11 -26.96
CA PRO A 89 -1.83 -6.15 -25.69
C PRO A 89 -1.69 -4.81 -24.98
N LEU A 90 -1.31 -3.76 -25.70
CA LEU A 90 -1.18 -2.41 -25.12
C LEU A 90 -2.53 -1.79 -24.71
N ALA A 91 -3.64 -2.14 -25.39
CA ALA A 91 -4.97 -1.69 -25.00
C ALA A 91 -5.42 -2.37 -23.71
N LEU A 92 -5.22 -3.69 -23.57
CA LEU A 92 -5.43 -4.42 -22.32
C LEU A 92 -4.64 -3.79 -21.18
N SER A 93 -3.33 -3.61 -21.40
CA SER A 93 -2.43 -3.08 -20.38
C SER A 93 -2.81 -1.67 -19.94
N LYS A 94 -3.14 -0.77 -20.88
CA LYS A 94 -3.61 0.58 -20.57
C LYS A 94 -4.83 0.55 -19.67
N ARG A 95 -5.85 -0.23 -20.04
CA ARG A 95 -7.09 -0.37 -19.26
C ARG A 95 -6.82 -0.94 -17.87
N MET A 96 -6.00 -1.99 -17.77
CA MET A 96 -5.66 -2.59 -16.47
C MET A 96 -4.80 -1.67 -15.60
N SER A 97 -3.91 -0.88 -16.20
CA SER A 97 -3.14 0.14 -15.50
C SER A 97 -4.03 1.20 -14.85
N GLU A 98 -5.06 1.68 -15.57
CA GLU A 98 -6.03 2.65 -15.04
C GLU A 98 -6.84 2.06 -13.87
N ILE A 99 -7.29 0.80 -14.00
CA ILE A 99 -7.99 0.07 -12.93
C ILE A 99 -7.10 -0.09 -11.71
N ASN A 100 -5.88 -0.61 -11.88
CA ASN A 100 -4.93 -0.81 -10.78
C ASN A 100 -4.58 0.50 -10.07
N ALA A 101 -4.41 1.60 -10.82
CA ALA A 101 -4.18 2.91 -10.25
C ALA A 101 -5.38 3.40 -9.40
N ALA A 102 -6.62 3.12 -9.86
CA ALA A 102 -7.83 3.44 -9.09
C ALA A 102 -7.93 2.58 -7.82
N GLU A 103 -7.65 1.28 -7.91
CA GLU A 103 -7.62 0.36 -6.77
C GLU A 103 -6.59 0.80 -5.70
N LEU A 104 -5.38 1.18 -6.13
CA LEU A 104 -4.34 1.66 -5.21
C LEU A 104 -4.71 3.00 -4.57
N ARG A 105 -5.34 3.92 -5.30
CA ARG A 105 -5.86 5.16 -4.71
C ARG A 105 -6.98 4.89 -3.71
N ALA A 106 -7.85 3.93 -3.98
CA ALA A 106 -8.93 3.56 -3.07
C ALA A 106 -8.43 3.01 -1.72
N VAL A 107 -7.25 2.38 -1.69
CA VAL A 107 -6.57 1.98 -0.45
C VAL A 107 -5.61 3.07 0.09
N GLY A 108 -5.72 4.30 -0.40
CA GLY A 108 -5.02 5.48 0.09
C GLY A 108 -3.57 5.62 -0.34
N CYS A 109 -3.10 4.87 -1.35
CA CYS A 109 -1.73 5.04 -1.87
C CYS A 109 -1.59 6.34 -2.68
N LEU A 110 -0.48 7.03 -2.49
CA LEU A 110 -0.07 8.18 -3.29
C LEU A 110 0.17 7.77 -4.75
N THR A 111 -0.13 8.69 -5.65
CA THR A 111 0.37 8.59 -7.02
C THR A 111 1.88 8.83 -7.00
N PRO A 112 2.70 8.06 -7.73
CA PRO A 112 4.12 8.33 -7.88
C PRO A 112 4.37 9.71 -8.50
N ASP A 113 5.53 10.30 -8.21
CA ASP A 113 5.95 11.56 -8.85
C ASP A 113 6.28 11.33 -10.33
N VAL A 114 6.83 10.14 -10.65
CA VAL A 114 7.07 9.69 -12.04
C VAL A 114 6.63 8.24 -12.18
N GLU A 115 5.89 7.93 -13.24
CA GLU A 115 5.39 6.58 -13.52
C GLU A 115 5.76 6.16 -14.95
N PRO A 116 7.03 5.75 -15.19
CA PRO A 116 7.51 5.38 -16.52
C PRO A 116 6.88 4.07 -17.00
N ARG A 117 6.64 3.97 -18.32
CA ARG A 117 6.12 2.79 -18.99
C ARG A 117 7.20 2.12 -19.82
N VAL A 118 7.18 0.80 -19.87
CA VAL A 118 8.15 0.03 -20.68
C VAL A 118 8.01 0.40 -22.16
N SER A 119 6.79 0.45 -22.71
CA SER A 119 6.54 0.79 -24.11
C SER A 119 7.02 2.19 -24.51
N GLU A 120 7.18 3.11 -23.54
CA GLU A 120 7.64 4.49 -23.73
C GLU A 120 9.16 4.67 -23.40
N SER A 121 9.84 3.56 -23.04
CA SER A 121 11.24 3.57 -22.60
C SER A 121 12.13 2.67 -23.46
N ILE A 122 11.66 2.25 -24.63
CA ILE A 122 12.40 1.34 -25.52
C ILE A 122 13.77 1.89 -25.95
N PRO A 123 13.94 3.19 -26.30
CA PRO A 123 15.25 3.70 -26.68
C PRO A 123 16.29 3.57 -25.57
N GLU A 124 15.91 3.86 -24.32
CA GLU A 124 16.80 3.75 -23.16
C GLU A 124 17.15 2.29 -22.87
N ILE A 125 16.17 1.40 -23.00
CA ILE A 125 16.37 -0.04 -22.81
C ILE A 125 17.37 -0.57 -23.88
N VAL A 126 17.15 -0.24 -25.15
CA VAL A 126 18.06 -0.65 -26.24
C VAL A 126 19.47 -0.10 -26.03
N SER A 127 19.59 1.16 -25.61
CA SER A 127 20.89 1.79 -25.32
C SER A 127 21.62 1.08 -24.18
N LEU A 128 20.90 0.72 -23.11
CA LEU A 128 21.49 0.00 -21.97
C LEU A 128 21.96 -1.40 -22.40
N ILE A 129 21.14 -2.14 -23.16
CA ILE A 129 21.51 -3.47 -23.67
C ILE A 129 22.74 -3.37 -24.58
N ALA A 130 22.80 -2.38 -25.48
CA ALA A 130 23.99 -2.18 -26.36
C ALA A 130 25.24 -1.96 -25.52
N SER A 131 25.19 -1.11 -24.50
CA SER A 131 26.32 -0.90 -23.57
C SER A 131 26.77 -2.20 -22.87
N LEU A 132 25.81 -3.08 -22.48
CA LEU A 132 26.15 -4.38 -21.87
C LEU A 132 26.81 -5.34 -22.88
N VAL A 133 26.36 -5.33 -24.13
CA VAL A 133 27.00 -6.11 -25.22
C VAL A 133 28.42 -5.61 -25.49
N ASP A 134 28.60 -4.30 -25.63
CA ASP A 134 29.91 -3.69 -25.88
C ASP A 134 30.92 -3.97 -24.75
N LYS A 135 30.43 -4.08 -23.52
CA LYS A 135 31.25 -4.43 -22.33
C LYS A 135 31.46 -5.94 -22.14
N GLY A 136 30.89 -6.77 -23.00
CA GLY A 136 31.01 -8.22 -22.91
C GLY A 136 30.18 -8.85 -21.76
N ALA A 137 29.31 -8.07 -21.12
CA ALA A 137 28.38 -8.56 -20.07
C ALA A 137 27.14 -9.22 -20.67
N ALA A 138 26.86 -9.00 -21.95
CA ALA A 138 25.76 -9.60 -22.69
C ALA A 138 26.22 -10.12 -24.06
N TYR A 139 25.43 -11.00 -24.65
CA TYR A 139 25.71 -11.59 -25.96
C TYR A 139 24.46 -11.77 -26.79
N VAL A 140 24.63 -11.71 -28.11
CA VAL A 140 23.59 -11.97 -29.10
C VAL A 140 23.54 -13.47 -29.41
N ALA A 141 22.33 -14.03 -29.44
CA ALA A 141 22.06 -15.44 -29.75
C ALA A 141 21.04 -15.54 -30.89
N PRO A 142 21.40 -16.10 -32.05
CA PRO A 142 20.46 -16.31 -33.14
C PRO A 142 19.38 -17.33 -32.77
N THR A 143 18.13 -17.02 -33.14
CA THR A 143 16.96 -17.89 -33.03
C THR A 143 16.25 -17.99 -34.36
N ASP A 144 15.25 -18.84 -34.46
CA ASP A 144 14.40 -18.99 -35.66
C ASP A 144 13.52 -17.73 -35.94
N LYS A 145 13.35 -16.85 -34.90
CA LYS A 145 12.55 -15.61 -34.99
C LYS A 145 13.42 -14.35 -35.17
N GLY A 146 14.73 -14.47 -35.13
CA GLY A 146 15.67 -13.34 -35.17
C GLY A 146 16.77 -13.50 -34.13
N ASN A 147 17.19 -12.42 -33.51
CA ASN A 147 18.24 -12.47 -32.48
C ASN A 147 17.69 -12.12 -31.11
N ASP A 148 17.92 -13.00 -30.15
CA ASP A 148 17.78 -12.69 -28.73
C ASP A 148 19.08 -12.09 -28.18
N VAL A 149 18.98 -11.36 -27.08
CA VAL A 149 20.17 -10.89 -26.33
C VAL A 149 20.04 -11.38 -24.90
N TYR A 150 21.09 -12.03 -24.41
CA TYR A 150 21.15 -12.55 -23.04
C TYR A 150 22.24 -11.87 -22.24
N PHE A 151 21.98 -11.65 -20.95
CA PHE A 151 23.00 -11.29 -19.97
C PHE A 151 23.78 -12.54 -19.58
N ALA A 152 25.12 -12.43 -19.61
CA ALA A 152 26.02 -13.52 -19.22
C ALA A 152 26.27 -13.47 -17.70
N VAL A 153 25.50 -14.25 -16.94
CA VAL A 153 25.53 -14.19 -15.46
C VAL A 153 26.92 -14.43 -14.89
N ARG A 154 27.69 -15.35 -15.48
CA ARG A 154 29.06 -15.64 -15.04
C ARG A 154 30.06 -14.53 -15.33
N ALA A 155 29.71 -13.57 -16.19
CA ALA A 155 30.55 -12.37 -16.44
C ALA A 155 30.40 -11.32 -15.30
N PHE A 156 29.48 -11.49 -14.38
CA PHE A 156 29.27 -10.62 -13.24
C PHE A 156 29.61 -11.32 -11.91
N PRO A 157 30.83 -11.13 -11.37
CA PRO A 157 31.29 -11.88 -10.18
C PRO A 157 30.48 -11.66 -8.91
N GLY A 158 29.73 -10.54 -8.84
CA GLY A 158 28.89 -10.19 -7.70
C GLY A 158 27.48 -10.77 -7.74
N TYR A 159 27.14 -11.67 -8.66
CA TYR A 159 25.80 -12.22 -8.78
C TYR A 159 25.44 -13.09 -7.57
N GLY A 160 24.24 -12.90 -7.02
CA GLY A 160 23.78 -13.58 -5.82
C GLY A 160 23.97 -12.78 -4.53
N LYS A 161 24.57 -11.58 -4.59
CA LYS A 161 24.90 -10.78 -3.39
C LYS A 161 23.67 -10.23 -2.65
N LEU A 162 22.57 -9.92 -3.35
CA LEU A 162 21.32 -9.46 -2.72
C LEU A 162 20.52 -10.61 -2.14
N SER A 163 20.41 -11.70 -2.90
CA SER A 163 19.67 -12.89 -2.49
C SER A 163 20.42 -13.78 -1.51
N HIS A 164 21.72 -13.51 -1.29
CA HIS A 164 22.65 -14.31 -0.47
C HIS A 164 22.69 -15.78 -0.90
N ARG A 165 22.58 -16.01 -2.22
CA ARG A 165 22.58 -17.33 -2.83
C ARG A 165 23.88 -17.57 -3.59
N ASN A 166 24.38 -18.78 -3.48
CA ASN A 166 25.51 -19.23 -4.26
C ASN A 166 25.05 -19.59 -5.68
N LEU A 167 25.87 -19.28 -6.69
CA LEU A 167 25.57 -19.57 -8.11
C LEU A 167 25.34 -21.09 -8.35
N ASP A 168 26.08 -21.95 -7.69
CA ASP A 168 25.95 -23.40 -7.87
C ASP A 168 24.62 -23.93 -7.33
N ASP A 169 24.13 -23.38 -6.22
CA ASP A 169 22.80 -23.70 -5.67
C ASP A 169 21.67 -23.18 -6.58
N LEU A 170 21.87 -22.03 -7.22
CA LEU A 170 20.93 -21.45 -8.17
C LEU A 170 20.85 -22.25 -9.47
N GLN A 171 21.98 -22.80 -9.93
CA GLN A 171 22.03 -23.61 -11.15
C GLN A 171 21.22 -24.89 -11.02
N ALA A 172 21.20 -25.51 -9.82
CA ALA A 172 20.40 -26.70 -9.56
C ALA A 172 18.88 -26.46 -9.66
N GLY A 173 18.41 -25.20 -9.55
CA GLY A 173 17.01 -24.80 -9.66
C GLY A 173 16.65 -24.05 -10.96
N ALA A 174 17.62 -23.80 -11.84
CA ALA A 174 17.36 -23.06 -13.08
C ALA A 174 16.48 -23.87 -14.03
N ARG A 175 15.35 -23.28 -14.44
CA ARG A 175 14.50 -23.85 -15.51
C ARG A 175 15.05 -23.40 -16.84
N VAL A 176 15.53 -24.34 -17.65
CA VAL A 176 15.83 -24.10 -19.06
C VAL A 176 14.51 -24.26 -19.82
N GLU A 177 14.01 -23.18 -20.41
CA GLU A 177 12.86 -23.29 -21.33
C GLU A 177 13.31 -23.99 -22.63
N ILE A 178 12.46 -24.90 -23.11
CA ILE A 178 12.74 -25.64 -24.37
C ILE A 178 12.79 -24.61 -25.51
N GLY A 179 13.92 -24.55 -26.22
CA GLY A 179 14.12 -23.64 -27.37
C GLY A 179 14.97 -22.38 -27.07
N GLU A 180 15.42 -22.16 -25.84
CA GLU A 180 16.34 -21.04 -25.53
C GLU A 180 17.80 -21.40 -25.90
N VAL A 181 18.44 -20.50 -26.66
CA VAL A 181 19.86 -20.62 -27.09
C VAL A 181 20.77 -19.92 -26.08
N LYS A 182 20.69 -20.34 -24.82
CA LYS A 182 21.52 -19.82 -23.74
C LYS A 182 22.90 -20.49 -23.71
N ARG A 183 23.94 -19.73 -23.38
CA ARG A 183 25.29 -20.27 -23.12
C ARG A 183 25.38 -20.94 -21.74
N ASP A 184 24.68 -20.40 -20.78
CA ASP A 184 24.55 -20.93 -19.42
C ASP A 184 23.05 -20.91 -19.00
N PRO A 185 22.53 -21.92 -18.29
CA PRO A 185 21.15 -21.95 -17.81
C PRO A 185 20.75 -20.77 -16.95
N MET A 186 21.73 -20.13 -16.29
CA MET A 186 21.51 -18.94 -15.44
C MET A 186 21.37 -17.65 -16.22
N ASP A 187 21.80 -17.63 -17.50
CA ASP A 187 21.68 -16.43 -18.32
C ASP A 187 20.22 -16.04 -18.50
N PHE A 188 19.92 -14.75 -18.54
CA PHE A 188 18.56 -14.26 -18.66
C PHE A 188 18.41 -13.28 -19.84
N ALA A 189 17.22 -13.27 -20.42
CA ALA A 189 16.95 -12.48 -21.61
C ALA A 189 16.91 -10.99 -21.30
N LEU A 190 17.62 -10.20 -22.11
CA LEU A 190 17.56 -8.73 -22.15
C LEU A 190 16.68 -8.24 -23.30
N TRP A 191 16.73 -8.96 -24.43
CA TRP A 191 15.90 -8.73 -25.62
C TRP A 191 15.44 -10.06 -26.18
N LYS A 192 14.15 -10.15 -26.52
CA LYS A 192 13.56 -11.33 -27.14
C LYS A 192 13.06 -10.96 -28.53
N ALA A 193 13.47 -11.69 -29.55
CA ALA A 193 12.97 -11.55 -30.91
C ALA A 193 11.45 -11.74 -30.95
N SER A 194 10.75 -10.91 -31.69
CA SER A 194 9.30 -10.99 -31.88
C SER A 194 8.95 -11.64 -33.20
N GLU A 195 7.86 -12.41 -33.22
CA GLU A 195 7.27 -12.94 -34.45
C GLU A 195 6.79 -11.80 -35.36
N GLU A 196 6.76 -12.06 -36.68
CA GLU A 196 6.22 -11.13 -37.66
C GLU A 196 4.76 -10.79 -37.32
N GLY A 197 4.43 -9.48 -37.29
CA GLY A 197 3.12 -9.00 -36.85
C GLY A 197 2.86 -9.00 -35.34
N GLY A 198 3.77 -9.57 -34.52
CA GLY A 198 3.69 -9.52 -33.06
C GLY A 198 4.09 -8.17 -32.49
N LEU A 199 3.81 -7.97 -31.19
CA LEU A 199 4.26 -6.79 -30.45
C LEU A 199 5.79 -6.76 -30.41
N GLY A 200 6.39 -5.65 -30.84
CA GLY A 200 7.83 -5.49 -30.85
C GLY A 200 8.26 -4.15 -31.43
N TRP A 201 9.50 -3.81 -31.18
CA TRP A 201 10.17 -2.57 -31.63
C TRP A 201 11.48 -2.90 -32.34
N ASP A 202 11.93 -1.98 -33.17
CA ASP A 202 13.20 -2.13 -33.88
C ASP A 202 14.38 -1.95 -32.92
N SER A 203 15.41 -2.75 -33.12
CA SER A 203 16.66 -2.70 -32.36
C SER A 203 17.86 -3.09 -33.27
N PRO A 204 19.09 -2.89 -32.81
CA PRO A 204 20.29 -3.36 -33.54
C PRO A 204 20.33 -4.89 -33.77
N TRP A 205 19.56 -5.65 -33.00
CA TRP A 205 19.48 -7.11 -33.07
C TRP A 205 18.29 -7.61 -33.88
N GLY A 206 17.50 -6.68 -34.41
CA GLY A 206 16.26 -6.95 -35.13
C GLY A 206 15.03 -6.58 -34.29
N ARG A 207 13.84 -6.86 -34.85
CA ARG A 207 12.58 -6.56 -34.21
C ARG A 207 12.33 -7.50 -33.02
N GLY A 208 11.99 -6.91 -31.86
CA GLY A 208 11.79 -7.67 -30.64
C GLY A 208 11.18 -6.84 -29.50
N ARG A 209 11.25 -7.39 -28.31
CA ARG A 209 10.78 -6.75 -27.09
C ARG A 209 11.77 -6.94 -25.94
N PRO A 210 11.77 -6.05 -24.91
CA PRO A 210 12.66 -6.20 -23.76
C PRO A 210 12.34 -7.45 -22.94
N GLY A 211 13.37 -8.00 -22.31
CA GLY A 211 13.23 -8.91 -21.19
C GLY A 211 12.76 -8.16 -19.94
N TRP A 212 12.07 -8.85 -19.04
CA TRP A 212 11.45 -8.25 -17.86
C TRP A 212 12.41 -7.49 -16.93
N HIS A 213 13.66 -7.94 -16.81
CA HIS A 213 14.59 -7.39 -15.81
C HIS A 213 15.27 -6.09 -16.25
N ILE A 214 15.51 -5.91 -17.55
CA ILE A 214 16.21 -4.72 -18.08
C ILE A 214 15.37 -3.46 -18.02
N GLU A 215 14.05 -3.63 -17.98
CA GLU A 215 13.08 -2.54 -17.96
C GLU A 215 13.31 -1.60 -16.77
N CYS A 216 13.36 -2.15 -15.55
CA CYS A 216 13.51 -1.36 -14.33
C CYS A 216 14.89 -0.70 -14.23
N SER A 217 15.96 -1.38 -14.65
CA SER A 217 17.30 -0.77 -14.72
C SER A 217 17.34 0.46 -15.63
N ALA A 218 16.76 0.36 -16.83
CA ALA A 218 16.73 1.47 -17.79
C ALA A 218 15.79 2.60 -17.33
N MET A 219 14.58 2.27 -16.86
CA MET A 219 13.59 3.26 -16.43
C MET A 219 14.02 3.99 -15.15
N SER A 220 14.68 3.29 -14.21
CA SER A 220 15.25 3.90 -13.01
C SER A 220 16.36 4.90 -13.36
N ALA A 221 17.28 4.51 -14.24
CA ALA A 221 18.36 5.39 -14.69
C ALA A 221 17.83 6.64 -15.41
N LYS A 222 16.80 6.49 -16.25
CA LYS A 222 16.14 7.61 -16.95
C LYS A 222 15.42 8.55 -16.00
N ALA A 223 14.62 8.00 -15.08
CA ALA A 223 13.73 8.79 -14.23
C ALA A 223 14.45 9.43 -13.02
N LEU A 224 15.50 8.81 -12.52
CA LEU A 224 16.22 9.23 -11.32
C LEU A 224 17.72 9.42 -11.60
N SER A 225 18.44 8.31 -11.74
CA SER A 225 19.89 8.27 -11.93
C SER A 225 20.31 6.79 -12.09
N PRO A 226 21.49 6.50 -12.71
CA PRO A 226 22.11 5.18 -12.66
C PRO A 226 22.33 4.63 -11.24
N HIS A 227 22.46 5.51 -10.26
CA HIS A 227 22.67 5.21 -8.84
C HIS A 227 21.57 5.89 -8.01
N ILE A 228 20.83 5.11 -7.24
CA ILE A 228 19.70 5.59 -6.45
C ILE A 228 19.90 5.37 -4.95
N ASP A 229 19.11 6.05 -4.14
CA ASP A 229 19.23 5.94 -2.68
C ASP A 229 18.49 4.73 -2.12
N LEU A 230 17.27 4.48 -2.64
CA LEU A 230 16.40 3.39 -2.20
C LEU A 230 15.81 2.65 -3.41
N HIS A 231 15.90 1.33 -3.37
CA HIS A 231 15.17 0.45 -4.30
C HIS A 231 14.27 -0.49 -3.51
N GLY A 232 13.05 -0.68 -3.98
CA GLY A 232 12.07 -1.48 -3.25
C GLY A 232 11.10 -2.30 -4.07
N GLY A 233 10.49 -3.29 -3.39
CA GLY A 233 9.48 -4.17 -3.94
C GLY A 233 9.02 -5.24 -2.96
N GLY A 234 8.31 -6.26 -3.45
CA GLY A 234 8.00 -7.45 -2.67
C GLY A 234 9.22 -8.35 -2.48
N MET A 235 9.25 -9.17 -1.42
CA MET A 235 10.33 -10.15 -1.20
C MET A 235 10.47 -11.18 -2.33
N ASP A 236 9.43 -11.41 -3.11
CA ASP A 236 9.46 -12.27 -4.30
C ASP A 236 10.29 -11.68 -5.43
N LEU A 237 10.55 -10.38 -5.43
CA LEU A 237 11.39 -9.69 -6.40
C LEU A 237 12.88 -9.75 -6.06
N ILE A 238 13.27 -10.09 -4.82
CA ILE A 238 14.69 -10.20 -4.43
C ILE A 238 15.43 -11.06 -5.43
N PHE A 239 14.86 -12.22 -5.77
CA PHE A 239 15.39 -13.13 -6.76
C PHE A 239 14.28 -13.72 -7.64
N PRO A 240 14.44 -13.70 -8.99
CA PRO A 240 15.65 -13.25 -9.71
C PRO A 240 15.67 -11.75 -10.07
N HIS A 241 14.56 -11.00 -9.91
CA HIS A 241 14.34 -9.70 -10.56
C HIS A 241 15.37 -8.64 -10.11
N HIS A 242 15.44 -8.32 -8.83
CA HIS A 242 16.34 -7.30 -8.30
C HIS A 242 17.82 -7.72 -8.36
N GLU A 243 18.12 -9.02 -8.22
CA GLU A 243 19.46 -9.54 -8.44
C GLU A 243 19.91 -9.29 -9.88
N ASN A 244 19.02 -9.50 -10.86
CA ASN A 244 19.27 -9.25 -12.27
C ASN A 244 19.41 -7.75 -12.58
N GLU A 245 18.61 -6.90 -11.92
CA GLU A 245 18.75 -5.44 -12.06
C GLU A 245 20.12 -4.95 -11.56
N ILE A 246 20.60 -5.49 -10.43
CA ILE A 246 21.94 -5.22 -9.91
C ILE A 246 23.00 -5.60 -10.94
N ALA A 247 22.92 -6.82 -11.46
CA ALA A 247 23.89 -7.31 -12.43
C ALA A 247 23.95 -6.42 -13.69
N GLN A 248 22.79 -6.05 -14.23
CA GLN A 248 22.66 -5.16 -15.39
C GLN A 248 23.21 -3.77 -15.09
N SER A 249 22.76 -3.16 -14.01
CA SER A 249 23.10 -1.78 -13.69
C SER A 249 24.58 -1.62 -13.34
N GLU A 250 25.11 -2.50 -12.50
CA GLU A 250 26.51 -2.43 -12.06
C GLU A 250 27.49 -2.85 -13.17
N ALA A 251 27.13 -3.80 -14.04
CA ALA A 251 27.95 -4.10 -15.23
C ALA A 251 27.95 -2.92 -16.21
N ALA A 252 26.83 -2.18 -16.32
CA ALA A 252 26.73 -1.04 -17.21
C ALA A 252 27.49 0.19 -16.68
N TRP A 253 27.39 0.51 -15.40
CA TRP A 253 27.91 1.78 -14.86
C TRP A 253 29.08 1.64 -13.88
N GLY A 254 29.41 0.44 -13.41
CA GLY A 254 30.59 0.16 -12.61
C GLY A 254 30.52 0.54 -11.12
N GLU A 255 29.37 1.01 -10.65
CA GLU A 255 29.14 1.40 -9.26
C GLU A 255 27.87 0.76 -8.72
N PRO A 256 27.68 0.68 -7.37
CA PRO A 256 26.48 0.11 -6.79
C PRO A 256 25.19 0.77 -7.29
N PHE A 257 24.20 -0.05 -7.69
CA PHE A 257 22.95 0.44 -8.26
C PHE A 257 22.08 1.17 -7.22
N SER A 258 21.88 0.59 -6.05
CA SER A 258 21.13 1.21 -4.95
C SER A 258 21.89 1.12 -3.63
N ARG A 259 21.76 2.18 -2.80
CA ARG A 259 22.37 2.24 -1.47
C ARG A 259 21.63 1.37 -0.46
N LEU A 260 20.31 1.37 -0.50
CA LEU A 260 19.45 0.57 0.37
C LEU A 260 18.44 -0.23 -0.47
N TRP A 261 18.27 -1.50 -0.11
CA TRP A 261 17.31 -2.44 -0.69
C TRP A 261 16.25 -2.78 0.35
N VAL A 262 15.01 -2.36 0.09
CA VAL A 262 13.89 -2.51 1.03
C VAL A 262 12.84 -3.42 0.43
N HIS A 263 12.43 -4.47 1.17
CA HIS A 263 11.47 -5.45 0.69
C HIS A 263 10.33 -5.66 1.68
N SER A 264 9.09 -5.69 1.16
CA SER A 264 7.91 -6.04 1.94
C SER A 264 7.72 -7.54 2.02
N GLY A 265 7.29 -8.03 3.19
CA GLY A 265 7.03 -9.45 3.43
C GLY A 265 5.82 -9.97 2.65
N PHE A 266 5.68 -11.30 2.62
CA PHE A 266 4.58 -11.97 1.95
C PHE A 266 3.24 -11.75 2.65
N LEU A 267 2.17 -11.89 1.87
CA LEU A 267 0.82 -12.06 2.39
C LEU A 267 0.43 -13.54 2.20
N ASN A 268 0.07 -14.18 3.30
CA ASN A 268 -0.43 -15.55 3.31
C ASN A 268 -1.96 -15.54 3.45
N VAL A 269 -2.63 -16.45 2.77
CA VAL A 269 -4.07 -16.71 2.94
C VAL A 269 -4.21 -18.07 3.58
N ASP A 270 -4.91 -18.16 4.72
CA ASP A 270 -5.08 -19.38 5.50
C ASP A 270 -3.74 -20.11 5.82
N ALA A 271 -2.73 -19.31 6.22
CA ALA A 271 -1.35 -19.74 6.49
C ALA A 271 -0.56 -20.26 5.28
N GLU A 272 -1.11 -20.25 4.08
CA GLU A 272 -0.43 -20.61 2.84
C GLU A 272 -0.10 -19.35 2.01
N LYS A 273 1.04 -19.38 1.30
CA LYS A 273 1.39 -18.28 0.39
C LYS A 273 0.29 -18.09 -0.65
N MET A 274 -0.21 -16.86 -0.79
CA MET A 274 -1.21 -16.52 -1.81
C MET A 274 -0.67 -16.82 -3.21
N SER A 275 -1.40 -17.63 -3.99
CA SER A 275 -1.06 -17.92 -5.38
C SER A 275 -2.30 -18.21 -6.23
N LYS A 276 -2.21 -17.90 -7.55
CA LYS A 276 -3.30 -18.22 -8.51
C LYS A 276 -3.53 -19.73 -8.65
N SER A 277 -2.47 -20.53 -8.52
CA SER A 277 -2.55 -22.00 -8.63
C SER A 277 -3.29 -22.66 -7.48
N LEU A 278 -3.26 -22.06 -6.30
CA LEU A 278 -3.97 -22.56 -5.10
C LEU A 278 -5.42 -22.05 -5.01
N GLY A 279 -5.83 -21.13 -5.91
CA GLY A 279 -7.18 -20.55 -5.87
C GLY A 279 -7.48 -19.68 -4.63
N ASN A 280 -6.45 -19.33 -3.85
CA ASN A 280 -6.52 -18.48 -2.65
C ASN A 280 -6.18 -17.01 -2.95
N PHE A 281 -6.34 -16.59 -4.20
CA PHE A 281 -6.00 -15.27 -4.70
C PHE A 281 -7.15 -14.29 -4.47
N VAL A 282 -6.87 -13.21 -3.73
CA VAL A 282 -7.84 -12.16 -3.41
C VAL A 282 -7.41 -10.84 -4.04
N THR A 283 -8.26 -10.26 -4.88
CA THR A 283 -8.01 -8.96 -5.50
C THR A 283 -8.37 -7.81 -4.56
N ILE A 284 -7.75 -6.63 -4.78
CA ILE A 284 -8.15 -5.40 -4.09
C ILE A 284 -9.63 -5.10 -4.36
N GLN A 285 -10.09 -5.28 -5.60
CA GLN A 285 -11.48 -5.09 -5.98
C GLN A 285 -12.43 -5.91 -5.10
N GLN A 286 -12.18 -7.21 -4.91
CA GLN A 286 -13.03 -8.08 -4.08
C GLN A 286 -13.11 -7.60 -2.63
N ILE A 287 -12.02 -7.04 -2.10
CA ILE A 287 -12.03 -6.45 -0.76
C ILE A 287 -12.85 -5.16 -0.75
N LEU A 288 -12.64 -4.28 -1.74
CA LEU A 288 -13.35 -2.99 -1.84
C LEU A 288 -14.85 -3.13 -2.13
N GLU A 289 -15.30 -4.27 -2.65
CA GLU A 289 -16.73 -4.58 -2.80
C GLU A 289 -17.42 -4.80 -1.44
N ARG A 290 -16.64 -5.00 -0.37
CA ARG A 290 -17.14 -5.32 0.97
C ARG A 290 -16.68 -4.35 2.06
N ASN A 291 -15.43 -3.93 2.03
CA ASN A 291 -14.79 -3.13 3.07
C ASN A 291 -14.26 -1.80 2.50
N ASP A 292 -14.18 -0.79 3.35
CA ASP A 292 -13.51 0.47 2.98
C ASP A 292 -12.00 0.24 2.78
N GLY A 293 -11.42 0.94 1.81
CA GLY A 293 -9.99 0.79 1.49
C GLY A 293 -9.05 1.15 2.64
N GLU A 294 -9.47 2.07 3.51
CA GLU A 294 -8.72 2.44 4.70
C GLU A 294 -8.69 1.32 5.75
N ALA A 295 -9.73 0.47 5.77
CA ALA A 295 -9.76 -0.73 6.61
C ALA A 295 -8.69 -1.75 6.18
N LEU A 296 -8.56 -2.00 4.87
CA LEU A 296 -7.48 -2.83 4.33
C LEU A 296 -6.11 -2.24 4.68
N ARG A 297 -5.95 -0.93 4.51
CA ARG A 297 -4.73 -0.21 4.88
C ARG A 297 -4.39 -0.41 6.36
N TYR A 298 -5.33 -0.15 7.27
CA TYR A 298 -5.14 -0.31 8.70
C TYR A 298 -4.77 -1.75 9.07
N PHE A 299 -5.45 -2.73 8.49
CA PHE A 299 -5.14 -4.15 8.68
C PHE A 299 -3.69 -4.47 8.32
N LEU A 300 -3.25 -4.03 7.14
CA LEU A 300 -1.90 -4.29 6.66
C LEU A 300 -0.81 -3.58 7.47
N LEU A 301 -1.11 -2.41 8.03
CA LEU A 301 -0.21 -1.67 8.92
C LEU A 301 -0.12 -2.28 10.33
N GLY A 302 -1.06 -3.17 10.70
CA GLY A 302 -1.04 -3.89 11.97
C GLY A 302 0.13 -4.87 12.12
N ALA A 303 0.77 -5.25 11.03
CA ALA A 303 1.97 -6.09 11.02
C ALA A 303 3.17 -5.30 10.47
N HIS A 304 4.37 -5.64 10.97
CA HIS A 304 5.62 -5.06 10.45
C HIS A 304 5.76 -5.33 8.95
N TYR A 305 6.16 -4.33 8.14
CA TYR A 305 6.17 -4.44 6.67
C TYR A 305 7.00 -5.61 6.13
N ARG A 306 8.09 -6.01 6.81
CA ARG A 306 8.94 -7.15 6.44
C ARG A 306 8.40 -8.50 6.88
N GLY A 307 7.54 -8.53 7.91
CA GLY A 307 6.97 -9.77 8.42
C GLY A 307 5.87 -10.31 7.51
N PRO A 308 5.57 -11.60 7.56
CA PRO A 308 4.41 -12.15 6.90
C PRO A 308 3.12 -11.60 7.51
N VAL A 309 2.08 -11.45 6.71
CA VAL A 309 0.73 -11.15 7.16
C VAL A 309 -0.16 -12.32 6.83
N ASN A 310 -0.86 -12.84 7.83
CA ASN A 310 -1.90 -13.83 7.62
C ASN A 310 -3.23 -13.11 7.35
N PHE A 311 -3.85 -13.48 6.27
CA PHE A 311 -5.09 -12.93 5.77
C PHE A 311 -6.14 -14.04 5.85
N ASP A 312 -7.00 -13.96 6.87
CA ASP A 312 -8.04 -14.96 7.07
C ASP A 312 -9.20 -14.70 6.12
N LEU A 313 -9.65 -15.75 5.45
CA LEU A 313 -10.74 -15.74 4.50
C LEU A 313 -11.79 -16.75 4.94
N ASP A 314 -12.97 -16.28 5.34
CA ASP A 314 -14.09 -17.13 5.68
C ASP A 314 -15.10 -17.20 4.53
N LYS A 315 -15.51 -18.41 4.15
CA LYS A 315 -16.64 -18.64 3.24
C LYS A 315 -17.86 -18.99 4.06
N ARG A 316 -18.86 -18.09 4.07
CA ARG A 316 -20.12 -18.33 4.76
C ARG A 316 -20.98 -19.34 4.00
N SER A 317 -21.97 -19.94 4.71
CA SER A 317 -22.89 -20.92 4.13
C SER A 317 -23.72 -20.40 2.96
N ASP A 318 -23.91 -19.09 2.85
CA ASP A 318 -24.59 -18.41 1.75
C ASP A 318 -23.65 -18.08 0.56
N GLY A 319 -22.41 -18.58 0.56
CA GLY A 319 -21.40 -18.38 -0.48
C GLY A 319 -20.66 -17.03 -0.41
N ARG A 320 -21.00 -16.15 0.52
CA ARG A 320 -20.28 -14.88 0.69
C ARG A 320 -18.90 -15.11 1.29
N VAL A 321 -17.92 -14.42 0.73
CA VAL A 321 -16.57 -14.34 1.27
C VAL A 321 -16.50 -13.18 2.23
N VAL A 322 -15.93 -13.39 3.42
CA VAL A 322 -15.73 -12.35 4.44
C VAL A 322 -14.26 -12.33 4.87
N PHE A 323 -13.82 -11.17 5.35
CA PHE A 323 -12.44 -10.91 5.75
C PHE A 323 -12.40 -10.44 7.22
N PRO A 324 -12.44 -11.38 8.20
CA PRO A 324 -12.62 -11.03 9.62
C PRO A 324 -11.60 -10.01 10.14
N GLY A 325 -10.33 -10.14 9.71
CA GLY A 325 -9.28 -9.20 10.10
C GLY A 325 -9.50 -7.79 9.54
N ILE A 326 -10.05 -7.68 8.31
CA ILE A 326 -10.39 -6.36 7.74
C ILE A 326 -11.65 -5.79 8.39
N ASP A 327 -12.67 -6.63 8.67
CA ASP A 327 -13.88 -6.21 9.38
C ASP A 327 -13.52 -5.63 10.77
N GLU A 328 -12.56 -6.23 11.49
CA GLU A 328 -12.05 -5.69 12.76
C GLU A 328 -11.27 -4.39 12.55
N ALA A 329 -10.43 -4.32 11.51
CA ALA A 329 -9.71 -3.10 11.18
C ALA A 329 -10.66 -1.94 10.82
N GLU A 330 -11.76 -2.23 10.12
CA GLU A 330 -12.79 -1.22 9.79
C GLU A 330 -13.44 -0.64 11.05
N ARG A 331 -13.74 -1.48 12.05
CA ARG A 331 -14.24 -1.00 13.37
C ARG A 331 -13.22 -0.10 14.07
N ARG A 332 -11.93 -0.41 13.96
CA ARG A 332 -10.87 0.43 14.54
C ARG A 332 -10.73 1.76 13.84
N VAL A 333 -10.79 1.79 12.52
CA VAL A 333 -10.79 3.03 11.73
C VAL A 333 -12.02 3.87 12.08
N GLU A 334 -13.21 3.26 12.13
CA GLU A 334 -14.44 3.92 12.55
C GLU A 334 -14.31 4.55 13.95
N TYR A 335 -13.71 3.81 14.91
CA TYR A 335 -13.44 4.33 16.25
C TYR A 335 -12.54 5.58 16.24
N LEU A 336 -11.54 5.64 15.36
CA LEU A 336 -10.68 6.83 15.23
C LEU A 336 -11.47 8.04 14.73
N TYR A 337 -12.33 7.87 13.71
CA TYR A 337 -13.17 8.95 13.19
C TYR A 337 -14.17 9.44 14.23
N VAL A 338 -14.86 8.53 14.93
CA VAL A 338 -15.78 8.88 16.03
C VAL A 338 -15.05 9.64 17.14
N THR A 339 -13.87 9.18 17.53
CA THR A 339 -13.04 9.86 18.55
C THR A 339 -12.69 11.27 18.11
N ARG A 340 -12.26 11.44 16.86
CA ARG A 340 -11.90 12.75 16.32
C ARG A 340 -13.10 13.71 16.33
N GLU A 341 -14.27 13.27 15.90
CA GLU A 341 -15.49 14.09 15.96
C GLU A 341 -15.86 14.48 17.38
N ALA A 342 -15.78 13.53 18.31
CA ALA A 342 -16.05 13.82 19.72
C ALA A 342 -15.07 14.85 20.31
N LEU A 343 -13.78 14.77 19.94
CA LEU A 343 -12.77 15.74 20.35
C LEU A 343 -13.00 17.12 19.73
N VAL A 344 -13.33 17.19 18.43
CA VAL A 344 -13.65 18.46 17.76
C VAL A 344 -14.86 19.12 18.40
N ALA A 345 -15.91 18.38 18.68
CA ALA A 345 -17.09 18.88 19.37
C ALA A 345 -16.77 19.32 20.79
N ALA A 346 -15.95 18.56 21.55
CA ALA A 346 -15.53 18.91 22.89
C ALA A 346 -14.64 20.15 22.93
N ALA A 347 -13.79 20.37 21.93
CA ALA A 347 -12.93 21.54 21.84
C ALA A 347 -13.71 22.86 21.67
N GLU A 348 -14.86 22.84 20.99
CA GLU A 348 -15.71 24.02 20.71
C GLU A 348 -14.90 25.27 20.25
N GLY A 349 -13.89 25.06 19.39
CA GLY A 349 -13.04 26.14 18.87
C GLY A 349 -11.97 26.67 19.87
N ALA A 350 -11.74 25.99 20.99
CA ALA A 350 -10.65 26.31 21.89
C ALA A 350 -9.30 26.20 21.20
N ARG A 351 -8.35 27.05 21.60
CA ARG A 351 -6.97 26.93 21.13
C ARG A 351 -6.30 25.70 21.72
N PRO A 352 -5.51 24.94 20.92
CA PRO A 352 -4.78 23.78 21.41
C PRO A 352 -3.87 24.13 22.59
N ASN A 353 -4.05 23.43 23.70
CA ASN A 353 -3.20 23.53 24.87
C ASN A 353 -3.12 22.17 25.58
N ALA A 354 -1.94 21.56 25.58
CA ALA A 354 -1.73 20.25 26.20
C ALA A 354 -1.48 20.37 27.74
N GLU A 355 -2.28 21.17 28.43
CA GLU A 355 -2.38 21.25 29.87
C GLU A 355 -3.59 20.50 30.39
N GLY A 356 -3.51 19.95 31.62
CA GLY A 356 -4.61 19.19 32.21
C GLY A 356 -4.10 18.04 33.08
N PRO A 357 -4.88 16.97 33.29
CA PRO A 357 -4.44 15.80 34.03
C PRO A 357 -3.11 15.26 33.49
N ALA A 358 -2.14 15.05 34.38
CA ALA A 358 -0.72 14.86 34.04
C ALA A 358 -0.51 13.71 33.01
N ASN A 359 -1.23 12.59 33.17
CA ASN A 359 -1.10 11.45 32.26
C ASN A 359 -1.66 11.75 30.88
N ASP A 360 -2.84 12.39 30.78
CA ASP A 360 -3.48 12.70 29.50
C ASP A 360 -2.66 13.73 28.72
N ALA A 361 -2.28 14.80 29.42
CA ALA A 361 -1.43 15.84 28.84
C ALA A 361 -0.08 15.29 28.36
N LYS A 362 0.48 14.29 29.05
CA LYS A 362 1.70 13.58 28.64
C LYS A 362 1.46 12.77 27.36
N VAL A 363 0.39 11.97 27.29
CA VAL A 363 0.04 11.19 26.10
C VAL A 363 -0.15 12.10 24.90
N VAL A 364 -0.98 13.15 25.02
CA VAL A 364 -1.26 14.10 23.94
C VAL A 364 0.02 14.78 23.43
N ARG A 365 0.89 15.26 24.33
CA ARG A 365 2.12 15.97 23.95
C ARG A 365 3.14 15.11 23.22
N HIS A 366 3.25 13.84 23.58
CA HIS A 366 4.32 12.99 23.07
C HIS A 366 3.89 11.98 21.99
N ALA A 367 2.58 11.82 21.71
CA ALA A 367 2.08 10.84 20.78
C ALA A 367 2.73 10.92 19.39
N SER A 368 2.77 12.11 18.78
CA SER A 368 3.36 12.29 17.47
C SER A 368 4.85 11.96 17.42
N GLN A 369 5.59 12.33 18.47
CA GLN A 369 7.01 11.99 18.57
C GLN A 369 7.22 10.48 18.72
N HIS A 370 6.38 9.79 19.49
CA HIS A 370 6.46 8.35 19.67
C HIS A 370 6.14 7.62 18.34
N VAL A 371 5.12 8.07 17.60
CA VAL A 371 4.82 7.54 16.26
C VAL A 371 6.03 7.72 15.33
N LEU A 372 6.58 8.92 15.25
CA LEU A 372 7.75 9.18 14.41
C LEU A 372 8.97 8.35 14.84
N SER A 373 9.20 8.18 16.15
CA SER A 373 10.29 7.32 16.65
C SER A 373 10.09 5.83 16.30
N ALA A 374 8.84 5.35 16.31
CA ALA A 374 8.53 4.00 15.88
C ALA A 374 8.80 3.82 14.36
N LEU A 375 8.45 4.82 13.56
CA LEU A 375 8.71 4.79 12.11
C LEU A 375 10.20 4.99 11.77
N ASP A 376 10.95 5.77 12.57
CA ASP A 376 12.41 5.88 12.44
C ASP A 376 13.12 4.53 12.62
N ASN A 377 12.51 3.61 13.36
CA ASN A 377 13.04 2.28 13.62
C ASN A 377 12.41 1.26 12.67
N ASP A 378 12.84 1.30 11.43
CA ASP A 378 12.49 0.32 10.38
C ASP A 378 10.98 0.27 10.09
N LEU A 379 10.33 1.45 10.00
CA LEU A 379 8.90 1.59 9.69
C LEU A 379 7.99 0.73 10.58
N ASN A 380 8.21 0.72 11.89
CA ASN A 380 7.44 -0.10 12.82
C ASN A 380 6.01 0.47 13.00
N THR A 381 5.17 0.23 11.99
CA THR A 381 3.78 0.70 11.95
C THR A 381 2.91 0.08 13.03
N SER A 382 3.18 -1.17 13.46
CA SER A 382 2.40 -1.81 14.52
C SER A 382 2.58 -1.12 15.87
N VAL A 383 3.81 -0.69 16.20
CA VAL A 383 4.07 0.16 17.37
C VAL A 383 3.44 1.54 17.21
N ALA A 384 3.53 2.16 16.03
CA ALA A 384 2.89 3.43 15.75
C ALA A 384 1.36 3.37 15.94
N LEU A 385 0.70 2.31 15.47
CA LEU A 385 -0.74 2.09 15.67
C LEU A 385 -1.12 1.89 17.15
N SER A 386 -0.24 1.29 17.97
CA SER A 386 -0.50 1.17 19.40
C SER A 386 -0.53 2.53 20.09
N VAL A 387 0.36 3.46 19.70
CA VAL A 387 0.36 4.85 20.18
C VAL A 387 -0.91 5.59 19.74
N VAL A 388 -1.35 5.42 18.50
CA VAL A 388 -2.61 6.00 17.99
C VAL A 388 -3.81 5.49 18.79
N SER A 389 -3.84 4.18 19.10
CA SER A 389 -4.93 3.57 19.87
C SER A 389 -4.98 4.10 21.31
N GLU A 390 -3.82 4.28 21.95
CA GLU A 390 -3.74 4.88 23.28
C GLU A 390 -4.21 6.34 23.26
N LEU A 391 -3.76 7.14 22.29
CA LEU A 391 -4.18 8.53 22.11
C LEU A 391 -5.70 8.62 21.88
N ALA A 392 -6.28 7.75 21.05
CA ALA A 392 -7.71 7.73 20.81
C ALA A 392 -8.52 7.39 22.08
N LYS A 393 -8.05 6.43 22.88
CA LYS A 393 -8.66 6.10 24.17
C LYS A 393 -8.65 7.31 25.11
N VAL A 394 -7.49 7.94 25.31
CA VAL A 394 -7.35 9.15 26.13
C VAL A 394 -8.20 10.29 25.56
N GLY A 395 -8.26 10.45 24.25
CA GLY A 395 -9.10 11.45 23.58
C GLY A 395 -10.59 11.30 23.92
N ASN A 396 -11.14 10.09 23.90
CA ASN A 396 -12.50 9.84 24.32
C ASN A 396 -12.76 10.16 25.79
N GLU A 397 -11.79 9.87 26.66
CA GLU A 397 -11.89 10.23 28.08
C GLU A 397 -11.89 11.76 28.30
N ILE A 398 -11.07 12.51 27.53
CA ILE A 398 -11.04 13.97 27.52
C ILE A 398 -12.40 14.52 27.09
N ALA A 399 -12.96 14.03 25.94
CA ALA A 399 -14.25 14.48 25.43
C ALA A 399 -15.38 14.25 26.44
N MET A 400 -15.40 13.08 27.09
CA MET A 400 -16.38 12.78 28.15
C MET A 400 -16.25 13.70 29.36
N ARG A 401 -15.03 14.09 29.74
CA ARG A 401 -14.80 15.00 30.87
C ARG A 401 -15.28 16.41 30.57
N VAL A 402 -15.02 16.94 29.36
CA VAL A 402 -15.57 18.23 28.93
C VAL A 402 -17.09 18.28 29.14
N ALA A 403 -17.80 17.22 28.75
CA ALA A 403 -19.25 17.12 28.88
C ALA A 403 -19.72 17.13 30.36
N LYS A 404 -18.91 16.60 31.29
CA LYS A 404 -19.23 16.54 32.74
C LYS A 404 -18.92 17.84 33.48
N LEU A 405 -17.99 18.67 33.00
CA LEU A 405 -17.50 19.87 33.68
C LEU A 405 -18.33 21.13 33.40
N LYS A 406 -19.61 21.01 32.98
CA LYS A 406 -20.50 22.15 32.68
C LYS A 406 -20.67 23.15 33.82
N LYS A 407 -20.45 22.71 35.06
CA LYS A 407 -20.58 23.56 36.27
C LYS A 407 -19.26 24.22 36.71
N ASP A 408 -18.13 23.90 36.09
CA ASP A 408 -16.82 24.48 36.35
C ASP A 408 -16.20 25.00 35.02
N PRO A 409 -16.50 26.26 34.65
CA PRO A 409 -16.03 26.81 33.37
C PRO A 409 -14.51 26.88 33.24
N ALA A 410 -13.78 27.08 34.35
CA ALA A 410 -12.32 27.14 34.30
C ALA A 410 -11.69 25.78 34.04
N ALA A 411 -12.13 24.74 34.75
CA ALA A 411 -11.70 23.37 34.52
C ALA A 411 -12.14 22.88 33.13
N GLN A 412 -13.35 23.26 32.68
CA GLN A 412 -13.84 22.94 31.36
C GLN A 412 -13.00 23.58 30.25
N ALA A 413 -12.58 24.84 30.39
CA ALA A 413 -11.74 25.53 29.42
C ALA A 413 -10.36 24.84 29.28
N VAL A 414 -9.76 24.36 30.32
CA VAL A 414 -8.53 23.56 30.28
C VAL A 414 -8.75 22.26 29.51
N GLN A 415 -9.84 21.53 29.77
CA GLN A 415 -10.13 20.29 29.07
C GLN A 415 -10.48 20.51 27.59
N ARG A 416 -11.11 21.65 27.23
CA ARG A 416 -11.35 22.03 25.82
C ARG A 416 -10.03 22.29 25.08
N GLY A 417 -9.08 23.00 25.72
CA GLY A 417 -7.74 23.20 25.18
C GLY A 417 -7.01 21.88 24.95
N LEU A 418 -7.11 20.95 25.91
CA LEU A 418 -6.52 19.61 25.78
C LEU A 418 -7.23 18.76 24.67
N ALA A 419 -8.55 18.89 24.51
CA ALA A 419 -9.28 18.25 23.42
C ALA A 419 -8.80 18.76 22.04
N ALA A 420 -8.63 20.09 21.89
CA ALA A 420 -8.10 20.67 20.67
C ALA A 420 -6.66 20.18 20.38
N ALA A 421 -5.80 20.11 21.39
CA ALA A 421 -4.45 19.55 21.26
C ALA A 421 -4.46 18.05 20.89
N ALA A 422 -5.43 17.29 21.40
CA ALA A 422 -5.58 15.87 21.07
C ALA A 422 -6.02 15.65 19.62
N VAL A 423 -6.85 16.54 19.05
CA VAL A 423 -7.20 16.52 17.60
C VAL A 423 -5.93 16.68 16.76
N GLU A 424 -5.13 17.72 17.04
CA GLU A 424 -3.88 17.96 16.31
C GLU A 424 -2.90 16.79 16.44
N ALA A 425 -2.77 16.22 17.63
CA ALA A 425 -1.90 15.07 17.89
C ALA A 425 -2.38 13.84 17.11
N LEU A 426 -3.70 13.56 17.05
CA LEU A 426 -4.26 12.43 16.34
C LEU A 426 -4.02 12.57 14.82
N ASP A 427 -4.28 13.76 14.27
CA ASP A 427 -4.04 14.05 12.86
C ASP A 427 -2.55 13.91 12.50
N ALA A 428 -1.64 14.42 13.37
CA ALA A 428 -0.21 14.31 13.19
C ALA A 428 0.31 12.86 13.26
N CYS A 429 -0.28 12.03 14.13
CA CYS A 429 0.04 10.60 14.25
C CYS A 429 -0.42 9.80 13.03
N CYS A 430 -1.60 10.09 12.49
CA CYS A 430 -2.20 9.33 11.39
C CYS A 430 -1.60 9.69 10.02
N ARG A 431 -1.21 10.97 9.82
CA ARG A 431 -0.71 11.50 8.54
C ARG A 431 0.45 10.69 7.93
N PRO A 432 1.55 10.36 8.63
CA PRO A 432 2.66 9.61 8.04
C PRO A 432 2.30 8.18 7.66
N MET A 433 1.22 7.63 8.22
CA MET A 433 0.69 6.32 7.89
C MET A 433 -0.43 6.36 6.84
N GLY A 434 -0.82 7.55 6.37
CA GLY A 434 -1.90 7.74 5.40
C GLY A 434 -3.27 7.30 5.92
N LEU A 435 -3.49 7.39 7.23
CA LEU A 435 -4.77 7.16 7.87
C LEU A 435 -5.52 8.46 8.07
N MET A 436 -6.85 8.39 8.17
CA MET A 436 -7.75 9.54 8.41
C MET A 436 -7.56 10.67 7.39
N GLN A 437 -7.39 10.31 6.11
CA GLN A 437 -7.19 11.28 5.01
C GLN A 437 -8.50 11.89 4.52
N ALA A 438 -9.65 11.28 4.83
CA ALA A 438 -10.98 11.80 4.55
C ALA A 438 -11.54 12.56 5.76
N THR A 439 -12.63 13.31 5.53
CA THR A 439 -13.46 13.79 6.63
C THR A 439 -14.28 12.63 7.21
N ALA A 440 -14.71 12.74 8.46
CA ALA A 440 -15.58 11.73 9.07
C ALA A 440 -16.88 11.56 8.26
N GLN A 441 -17.44 12.66 7.74
CA GLN A 441 -18.65 12.61 6.90
C GLN A 441 -18.43 11.78 5.63
N GLU A 442 -17.32 11.96 4.94
CA GLU A 442 -16.97 11.17 3.74
C GLU A 442 -16.75 9.69 4.07
N PHE A 443 -16.03 9.40 5.17
CA PHE A 443 -15.82 8.03 5.62
C PHE A 443 -17.14 7.33 5.95
N PHE A 444 -17.99 7.96 6.76
CA PHE A 444 -19.29 7.38 7.13
C PHE A 444 -20.26 7.26 5.94
N ALA A 445 -20.22 8.18 4.99
CA ALA A 445 -21.02 8.08 3.77
C ALA A 445 -20.59 6.87 2.91
N ARG A 446 -19.26 6.68 2.70
CA ARG A 446 -18.73 5.52 1.94
C ARG A 446 -19.10 4.20 2.61
N THR A 447 -18.79 4.05 3.90
CA THR A 447 -19.04 2.81 4.65
C THR A 447 -20.52 2.51 4.77
N ARG A 448 -21.37 3.53 4.99
CA ARG A 448 -22.83 3.39 4.99
C ARG A 448 -23.34 2.85 3.66
N GLY A 449 -22.97 3.49 2.55
CA GLY A 449 -23.40 3.08 1.21
C GLY A 449 -23.00 1.65 0.89
N LEU A 450 -21.77 1.26 1.23
CA LEU A 450 -21.25 -0.09 1.04
C LEU A 450 -22.05 -1.12 1.88
N ARG A 451 -22.26 -0.86 3.15
CA ARG A 451 -22.96 -1.76 4.08
C ARG A 451 -24.44 -1.91 3.73
N LEU A 452 -25.10 -0.83 3.28
CA LEU A 452 -26.47 -0.88 2.77
C LEU A 452 -26.55 -1.79 1.55
N LYS A 453 -25.65 -1.62 0.58
CA LYS A 453 -25.58 -2.47 -0.61
C LYS A 453 -25.38 -3.95 -0.25
N LEU A 454 -24.47 -4.26 0.65
CA LEU A 454 -24.18 -5.64 1.10
C LEU A 454 -25.36 -6.33 1.78
N ARG A 455 -26.25 -5.56 2.40
CA ARG A 455 -27.45 -6.06 3.11
C ARG A 455 -28.72 -5.96 2.27
N GLY A 456 -28.64 -5.39 1.05
CA GLY A 456 -29.81 -5.15 0.21
C GLY A 456 -30.81 -4.15 0.82
N LEU A 457 -30.29 -3.19 1.61
CA LEU A 457 -31.09 -2.16 2.27
C LEU A 457 -31.11 -0.87 1.47
N VAL A 458 -32.23 -0.14 1.55
CA VAL A 458 -32.41 1.17 0.93
C VAL A 458 -32.39 2.25 2.02
N GLU A 459 -31.56 3.28 1.86
CA GLU A 459 -31.39 4.35 2.85
C GLU A 459 -32.71 5.04 3.19
N ALA A 460 -33.52 5.38 2.16
CA ALA A 460 -34.82 6.02 2.35
C ALA A 460 -35.80 5.21 3.21
N ASP A 461 -35.75 3.87 3.12
CA ASP A 461 -36.62 2.99 3.94
C ASP A 461 -36.17 3.00 5.40
N ILE A 462 -34.86 3.07 5.65
CA ILE A 462 -34.32 3.19 7.00
C ILE A 462 -34.68 4.56 7.59
N ASP A 463 -34.52 5.64 6.85
CA ASP A 463 -34.89 7.01 7.29
C ASP A 463 -36.38 7.12 7.61
N ALA A 464 -37.26 6.53 6.79
CA ALA A 464 -38.66 6.49 7.05
C ALA A 464 -39.01 5.78 8.37
N ARG A 465 -38.35 4.63 8.66
CA ARG A 465 -38.52 3.89 9.92
C ARG A 465 -37.95 4.66 11.12
N VAL A 466 -36.80 5.32 10.98
CA VAL A 466 -36.21 6.18 12.01
C VAL A 466 -37.16 7.33 12.34
N LYS A 467 -37.73 7.97 11.33
CA LYS A 467 -38.75 9.01 11.50
C LYS A 467 -40.00 8.47 12.23
N ALA A 468 -40.54 7.33 11.80
CA ALA A 468 -41.70 6.70 12.46
C ALA A 468 -41.42 6.40 13.93
N ARG A 469 -40.17 6.00 14.30
CA ARG A 469 -39.77 5.83 15.70
C ARG A 469 -39.77 7.15 16.46
N ILE A 470 -39.20 8.22 15.86
CA ILE A 470 -39.17 9.55 16.47
C ILE A 470 -40.61 10.03 16.74
N ASP A 471 -41.51 9.89 15.76
CA ASP A 471 -42.92 10.29 15.86
C ASP A 471 -43.66 9.47 16.96
N ALA A 472 -43.42 8.15 17.02
CA ALA A 472 -44.00 7.28 18.08
C ALA A 472 -43.52 7.72 19.47
N ARG A 473 -42.25 8.03 19.66
CA ARG A 473 -41.74 8.52 20.96
C ARG A 473 -42.28 9.89 21.33
N ALA A 474 -42.46 10.77 20.36
CA ALA A 474 -43.08 12.08 20.57
C ALA A 474 -44.56 11.92 21.03
N ALA A 475 -45.29 10.94 20.47
CA ALA A 475 -46.65 10.56 20.87
C ALA A 475 -46.68 9.74 22.18
N ARG A 476 -45.56 9.47 22.85
CA ARG A 476 -45.38 8.62 24.03
C ARG A 476 -45.76 7.15 23.82
N ASP A 477 -45.80 6.69 22.56
CA ASP A 477 -45.94 5.27 22.22
C ASP A 477 -44.55 4.59 22.22
N PHE A 478 -44.06 4.34 23.43
CA PHE A 478 -42.74 3.75 23.64
C PHE A 478 -42.65 2.32 23.12
N ALA A 479 -43.78 1.55 23.23
CA ALA A 479 -43.82 0.17 22.75
C ALA A 479 -43.55 0.08 21.24
N ARG A 480 -44.20 0.94 20.46
CA ARG A 480 -43.98 1.05 19.02
C ARG A 480 -42.56 1.54 18.70
N GLY A 481 -42.06 2.53 19.45
CA GLY A 481 -40.68 3.03 19.31
C GLY A 481 -39.64 1.94 19.53
N ASP A 482 -39.83 1.08 20.53
CA ASP A 482 -38.92 -0.02 20.85
C ASP A 482 -39.05 -1.18 19.85
N ALA A 483 -40.23 -1.48 19.34
CA ALA A 483 -40.45 -2.45 18.26
C ALA A 483 -39.68 -2.04 16.98
N ILE A 484 -39.82 -0.78 16.55
CA ILE A 484 -39.07 -0.27 15.38
C ILE A 484 -37.55 -0.36 15.61
N ARG A 485 -37.06 -0.04 16.81
CA ARG A 485 -35.66 -0.18 17.15
C ARG A 485 -35.16 -1.63 17.02
N ALA A 486 -35.98 -2.58 17.52
CA ALA A 486 -35.65 -4.00 17.43
C ALA A 486 -35.64 -4.51 15.98
N GLU A 487 -36.61 -4.07 15.15
CA GLU A 487 -36.65 -4.38 13.72
C GLU A 487 -35.40 -3.86 12.99
N LEU A 488 -35.02 -2.61 13.24
CA LEU A 488 -33.81 -2.02 12.64
C LEU A 488 -32.56 -2.73 13.12
N ALA A 489 -32.46 -3.07 14.40
CA ALA A 489 -31.33 -3.83 14.95
C ALA A 489 -31.21 -5.22 14.31
N ALA A 490 -32.32 -5.91 14.02
CA ALA A 490 -32.34 -7.19 13.31
C ALA A 490 -31.84 -7.07 11.88
N LEU A 491 -31.97 -5.90 11.25
CA LEU A 491 -31.35 -5.57 9.93
C LEU A 491 -29.90 -5.14 10.05
N GLY A 492 -29.33 -5.08 11.26
CA GLY A 492 -27.98 -4.58 11.53
C GLY A 492 -27.86 -3.06 11.48
N VAL A 493 -28.99 -2.35 11.68
CA VAL A 493 -29.02 -0.89 11.79
C VAL A 493 -29.05 -0.48 13.26
N GLU A 494 -28.01 0.19 13.72
CA GLU A 494 -27.88 0.71 15.08
C GLU A 494 -28.36 2.16 15.15
N LEU A 495 -29.27 2.45 16.10
CA LEU A 495 -29.78 3.79 16.34
C LEU A 495 -29.03 4.46 17.48
N GLN A 496 -28.66 5.71 17.29
CA GLN A 496 -28.02 6.55 18.29
C GLN A 496 -28.87 7.81 18.53
N ASP A 497 -29.45 7.90 19.71
CA ASP A 497 -30.22 9.09 20.10
C ASP A 497 -29.24 10.22 20.48
N VAL A 498 -29.42 11.41 19.88
CA VAL A 498 -28.61 12.58 20.16
C VAL A 498 -29.07 13.23 21.46
N PRO A 499 -28.21 13.43 22.48
CA PRO A 499 -28.56 14.08 23.74
C PRO A 499 -29.13 15.49 23.51
N GLY A 500 -30.17 15.85 24.32
CA GLY A 500 -30.80 17.18 24.25
C GLY A 500 -31.90 17.33 23.20
N GLY A 501 -32.43 16.25 22.66
CA GLY A 501 -33.54 16.28 21.71
C GLY A 501 -33.13 16.56 20.25
N GLY A 502 -31.85 16.43 19.94
CA GLY A 502 -31.31 16.68 18.61
C GLY A 502 -31.62 15.63 17.53
N GLY A 503 -32.55 14.69 17.82
CA GLY A 503 -32.92 13.66 16.84
C GLY A 503 -32.30 12.29 17.11
N THR A 504 -32.43 11.38 16.14
CA THR A 504 -31.81 10.04 16.13
C THR A 504 -30.99 9.91 14.88
N THR A 505 -29.73 9.56 15.00
CA THR A 505 -28.86 9.15 13.90
C THR A 505 -28.78 7.62 13.84
N TRP A 506 -28.33 7.09 12.73
CA TRP A 506 -28.19 5.66 12.56
C TRP A 506 -26.94 5.29 11.77
N ARG A 507 -26.49 4.08 11.99
CA ARG A 507 -25.39 3.46 11.23
C ARG A 507 -25.72 2.00 10.96
N VAL A 508 -25.09 1.44 9.92
CA VAL A 508 -25.12 0.01 9.64
C VAL A 508 -23.87 -0.63 10.25
N SER A 509 -24.05 -1.66 11.07
CA SER A 509 -22.90 -2.38 11.67
C SER A 509 -22.05 -3.09 10.60
N VAL A 510 -20.77 -3.30 10.88
CA VAL A 510 -19.83 -4.06 10.05
C VAL A 510 -20.27 -5.51 9.92
#